data_63f383ea88ca671a0d7828816025a2a9
#
_entry.id   63f383ea88ca671a0d7828816025a2a9
#
_cell.length_a   1.000
_cell.length_b   1.000
_cell.length_c   1.000
_cell.angle_alpha   90.00
_cell.angle_beta   90.00
_cell.angle_gamma   90.00
#
_symmetry.space_group_name_H-M   'P 1'
#
loop_
_entity.id
_entity.type
_entity.pdbx_description
1 polymer ?
#
loop_
_entity_poly.entity_id
_entity_poly.type
_entity_poly.pdbx_seq_one_letter_code
_entity_poly.pdbx_strand_id
1 'polypeptide(L)'
;MSTHERPPPRGNDSSLPTEKELRRKTENGSGRYKDYVPALERLEERVSAAREQTESRGETFYPGPSRTHLAAFPPRERWDHWVELDSKAWPERKERQYMLVPTTCFNCESACGLLAYVDKDTLEVRKFEGNPEHPGSRGRNCAKGPATLNQIEDPDRVLYPLKRAGERGEGKWVRVSWEEVLDDISLRIRT
;
A
#
# COMPACT_ATOMS: atom_id res chain seq x y z
N MET A 1 27.78 16.39 -22.74
CA MET A 1 27.78 15.08 -22.06
C MET A 1 28.22 15.37 -20.61
N SER A 2 27.28 15.50 -19.70
CA SER A 2 27.54 15.75 -18.26
C SER A 2 27.47 14.42 -17.55
N THR A 3 28.58 13.96 -17.01
CA THR A 3 28.69 12.74 -16.19
C THR A 3 28.14 13.07 -14.80
N HIS A 4 26.92 12.61 -14.54
CA HIS A 4 26.38 12.62 -13.17
C HIS A 4 27.10 11.54 -12.36
N GLU A 5 28.08 11.93 -11.58
CA GLU A 5 28.66 11.09 -10.54
C GLU A 5 27.57 10.82 -9.46
N ARG A 6 27.35 9.55 -9.20
CA ARG A 6 26.52 9.11 -8.07
C ARG A 6 27.17 9.58 -6.76
N PRO A 7 26.40 10.15 -5.81
CA PRO A 7 26.95 10.44 -4.49
C PRO A 7 27.47 9.15 -3.84
N PRO A 8 28.56 9.22 -3.07
CA PRO A 8 29.13 8.05 -2.41
C PRO A 8 28.12 7.42 -1.45
N PRO A 9 28.15 6.10 -1.27
CA PRO A 9 27.30 5.40 -0.30
C PRO A 9 27.59 5.98 1.10
N ARG A 10 26.52 6.34 1.82
CA ARG A 10 26.62 6.83 3.21
C ARG A 10 27.37 5.78 4.03
N GLY A 11 28.41 6.26 4.73
CA GLY A 11 29.30 5.41 5.49
C GLY A 11 28.55 4.42 6.38
N ASN A 12 28.98 3.17 6.34
CA ASN A 12 28.54 2.12 7.23
C ASN A 12 28.86 2.55 8.67
N ASP A 13 27.82 2.85 9.44
CA ASP A 13 27.95 2.98 10.89
C ASP A 13 28.25 1.60 11.46
N SER A 14 29.55 1.32 11.67
CA SER A 14 30.06 0.02 12.15
C SER A 14 29.61 -0.34 13.56
N SER A 15 28.84 0.53 14.24
CA SER A 15 28.31 0.31 15.59
C SER A 15 26.96 -0.42 15.62
N LEU A 16 26.29 -0.56 14.47
CA LEU A 16 25.03 -1.30 14.40
C LEU A 16 25.28 -2.77 14.01
N PRO A 17 24.64 -3.73 14.71
CA PRO A 17 24.77 -5.14 14.35
C PRO A 17 24.28 -5.39 12.94
N THR A 18 25.04 -6.16 12.18
CA THR A 18 24.67 -6.56 10.82
C THR A 18 23.43 -7.46 10.84
N GLU A 19 22.68 -7.49 9.74
CA GLU A 19 21.51 -8.37 9.61
C GLU A 19 21.88 -9.85 9.89
N LYS A 20 23.08 -10.26 9.56
CA LYS A 20 23.61 -11.60 9.81
C LYS A 20 23.83 -11.88 11.30
N GLU A 21 24.25 -10.88 12.07
CA GLU A 21 24.39 -10.99 13.53
C GLU A 21 23.03 -11.01 14.23
N LEU A 22 22.07 -10.24 13.73
CA LEU A 22 20.69 -10.25 14.22
C LEU A 22 20.02 -11.61 13.97
N ARG A 23 20.17 -12.20 12.78
CA ARG A 23 19.67 -13.54 12.46
C ARG A 23 20.29 -14.63 13.33
N ARG A 24 21.61 -14.58 13.55
CA ARG A 24 22.32 -15.54 14.39
C ARG A 24 21.85 -15.52 15.85
N LYS A 25 21.50 -14.35 16.38
CA LYS A 25 20.95 -14.20 17.74
C LYS A 25 19.51 -14.73 17.87
N THR A 26 18.69 -14.58 16.81
CA THR A 26 17.32 -15.13 16.78
C THR A 26 17.29 -16.64 16.60
N GLU A 27 18.18 -17.21 15.79
CA GLU A 27 18.27 -18.66 15.55
C GLU A 27 18.73 -19.42 16.81
N ASN A 28 19.58 -18.81 17.64
CA ASN A 28 20.06 -19.43 18.88
C ASN A 28 19.11 -19.26 20.10
N GLY A 29 17.93 -18.70 19.91
CA GLY A 29 16.90 -18.55 20.97
C GLY A 29 17.31 -17.70 22.18
N SER A 30 18.47 -17.03 22.14
CA SER A 30 19.05 -16.27 23.24
C SER A 30 18.81 -14.76 23.19
N GLY A 31 18.23 -14.27 22.10
CA GLY A 31 17.92 -12.83 21.92
C GLY A 31 16.65 -12.46 22.66
N ARG A 32 16.76 -12.05 23.93
CA ARG A 32 15.64 -11.43 24.63
C ARG A 32 15.41 -10.03 24.04
N TYR A 33 14.13 -9.64 23.92
CA TYR A 33 13.72 -8.30 23.46
C TYR A 33 14.51 -7.16 24.14
N LYS A 34 14.95 -7.36 25.39
CA LYS A 34 15.77 -6.42 26.14
C LYS A 34 17.12 -6.06 25.50
N ASP A 35 17.67 -6.94 24.67
CA ASP A 35 18.98 -6.70 24.01
C ASP A 35 18.87 -5.70 22.84
N TYR A 36 17.63 -5.42 22.39
CA TYR A 36 17.35 -4.48 21.29
C TYR A 36 16.96 -3.08 21.75
N VAL A 37 16.59 -2.92 23.02
CA VAL A 37 16.12 -1.63 23.58
C VAL A 37 17.12 -0.50 23.36
N PRO A 38 18.45 -0.67 23.65
CA PRO A 38 19.41 0.41 23.44
C PRO A 38 19.61 0.82 21.97
N ALA A 39 19.36 -0.11 21.03
CA ALA A 39 19.43 0.21 19.59
C ALA A 39 18.18 0.98 19.12
N LEU A 40 17.04 0.70 19.73
CA LEU A 40 15.78 1.39 19.47
C LEU A 40 15.83 2.83 20.01
N GLU A 41 16.30 3.02 21.24
CA GLU A 41 16.46 4.34 21.86
C GLU A 41 17.38 5.24 21.02
N ARG A 42 18.53 4.74 20.57
CA ARG A 42 19.43 5.48 19.67
C ARG A 42 18.80 5.83 18.33
N LEU A 43 17.94 4.98 17.81
CA LEU A 43 17.20 5.27 16.57
C LEU A 43 16.17 6.36 16.78
N GLU A 44 15.46 6.35 17.89
CA GLU A 44 14.47 7.38 18.26
C GLU A 44 15.14 8.73 18.46
N GLU A 45 16.30 8.79 19.14
CA GLU A 45 17.09 10.00 19.28
C GLU A 45 17.53 10.57 17.92
N ARG A 46 18.00 9.73 17.01
CA ARG A 46 18.40 10.14 15.65
C ARG A 46 17.22 10.64 14.83
N VAL A 47 16.05 10.01 14.95
CA VAL A 47 14.82 10.43 14.27
C VAL A 47 14.38 11.78 14.82
N SER A 48 14.40 11.97 16.14
CA SER A 48 14.06 13.25 16.79
C SER A 48 15.00 14.39 16.37
N ALA A 49 16.30 14.15 16.36
CA ALA A 49 17.27 15.11 15.90
C ALA A 49 17.11 15.49 14.42
N ALA A 50 16.82 14.49 13.56
CA ALA A 50 16.55 14.73 12.15
C ALA A 50 15.26 15.53 11.94
N ARG A 51 14.24 15.28 12.75
CA ARG A 51 12.98 16.03 12.76
C ARG A 51 13.22 17.50 13.11
N GLU A 52 13.91 17.77 14.21
CA GLU A 52 14.23 19.14 14.66
C GLU A 52 15.02 19.92 13.59
N GLN A 53 15.99 19.26 12.94
CA GLN A 53 16.76 19.88 11.86
C GLN A 53 15.90 20.20 10.62
N THR A 54 14.93 19.35 10.30
CA THR A 54 14.05 19.54 9.14
C THR A 54 13.03 20.64 9.41
N GLU A 55 12.42 20.63 10.61
CA GLU A 55 11.47 21.65 11.05
C GLU A 55 12.12 23.04 11.18
N SER A 56 13.38 23.10 11.64
CA SER A 56 14.14 24.38 11.72
C SER A 56 14.41 25.02 10.35
N ARG A 57 14.33 24.25 9.26
CA ARG A 57 14.44 24.73 7.88
C ARG A 57 13.08 25.10 7.26
N GLY A 58 11.98 24.99 8.01
CA GLY A 58 10.65 25.18 7.50
C GLY A 58 10.15 24.05 6.58
N GLU A 59 10.84 22.91 6.59
CA GLU A 59 10.48 21.73 5.81
C GLU A 59 9.62 20.78 6.66
N THR A 60 8.68 20.08 6.04
CA THR A 60 7.90 19.04 6.73
C THR A 60 8.73 17.77 6.85
N PHE A 61 8.95 17.33 8.09
CA PHE A 61 9.63 16.05 8.34
C PHE A 61 8.71 14.88 8.05
N TYR A 62 9.13 14.02 7.12
CA TYR A 62 8.49 12.73 6.88
C TYR A 62 9.40 11.63 7.46
N PRO A 63 9.08 11.07 8.62
CA PRO A 63 9.83 9.93 9.12
C PRO A 63 9.71 8.80 8.12
N GLY A 64 10.85 8.34 7.60
CA GLY A 64 10.90 7.10 6.84
C GLY A 64 10.31 5.95 7.68
N PRO A 65 9.98 4.81 7.07
CA PRO A 65 9.42 3.67 7.79
C PRO A 65 10.36 3.27 8.92
N SER A 66 9.93 3.57 10.15
CA SER A 66 10.64 3.14 11.35
C SER A 66 10.57 1.62 11.43
N ARG A 67 11.70 0.96 11.64
CA ARG A 67 11.72 -0.48 11.90
C ARG A 67 11.05 -0.85 13.23
N THR A 68 10.78 0.13 14.08
CA THR A 68 10.17 -0.05 15.40
C THR A 68 8.67 0.06 15.39
N HIS A 69 8.10 0.79 14.43
CA HIS A 69 6.67 0.84 14.20
C HIS A 69 6.40 0.17 12.86
N LEU A 70 5.62 -0.91 12.88
CA LEU A 70 4.91 -1.38 11.69
C LEU A 70 4.28 -0.15 11.06
N ALA A 71 4.58 0.12 9.81
CA ALA A 71 4.27 1.30 9.02
C ALA A 71 3.23 2.23 9.65
N ALA A 72 3.60 3.51 9.87
CA ALA A 72 2.64 4.49 10.37
C ALA A 72 1.50 4.60 9.35
N PHE A 73 0.39 3.95 9.65
CA PHE A 73 -0.81 4.07 8.85
C PHE A 73 -1.37 5.49 9.00
N PRO A 74 -1.99 6.04 7.94
CA PRO A 74 -2.71 7.28 8.04
C PRO A 74 -3.76 7.22 9.16
N PRO A 75 -3.73 8.13 10.16
CA PRO A 75 -4.75 8.14 11.19
C PRO A 75 -6.12 8.43 10.57
N ARG A 76 -7.16 7.80 11.12
CA ARG A 76 -8.53 7.83 10.57
C ARG A 76 -9.07 9.24 10.36
N GLU A 77 -8.74 10.15 11.24
CA GLU A 77 -9.14 11.56 11.20
C GLU A 77 -8.58 12.31 9.97
N ARG A 78 -7.53 11.75 9.34
CA ARG A 78 -6.89 12.34 8.17
C ARG A 78 -7.23 11.63 6.86
N TRP A 79 -8.11 10.63 6.87
CA TRP A 79 -8.43 9.87 5.66
C TRP A 79 -9.07 10.73 4.56
N ASP A 80 -9.79 11.78 4.91
CA ASP A 80 -10.37 12.71 3.93
C ASP A 80 -9.37 13.74 3.40
N HIS A 81 -8.22 13.89 4.04
CA HIS A 81 -7.22 14.92 3.73
C HIS A 81 -5.79 14.39 3.88
N TRP A 82 -5.53 13.24 3.28
CA TRP A 82 -4.21 12.65 3.30
C TRP A 82 -3.33 13.25 2.20
N VAL A 83 -2.08 13.62 2.54
CA VAL A 83 -1.12 14.21 1.59
C VAL A 83 0.12 13.34 1.52
N GLU A 84 0.57 13.04 0.33
CA GLU A 84 1.82 12.34 0.05
C GLU A 84 2.58 12.99 -1.10
N LEU A 85 3.88 12.77 -1.14
CA LEU A 85 4.68 13.13 -2.30
C LEU A 85 4.43 12.16 -3.45
N ASP A 86 4.21 12.69 -4.66
CA ASP A 86 4.09 11.89 -5.87
C ASP A 86 5.44 11.28 -6.24
N SER A 87 5.59 9.98 -6.06
CA SER A 87 6.81 9.28 -6.43
C SER A 87 7.13 9.32 -7.93
N LYS A 88 6.13 9.52 -8.77
CA LYS A 88 6.30 9.62 -10.23
C LYS A 88 6.77 11.01 -10.68
N ALA A 89 6.66 12.02 -9.82
CA ALA A 89 7.10 13.38 -10.12
C ALA A 89 8.60 13.61 -9.87
N TRP A 90 9.32 12.60 -9.34
CA TRP A 90 10.75 12.72 -9.10
C TRP A 90 11.53 13.24 -10.34
N PRO A 91 12.42 14.24 -10.21
CA PRO A 91 12.98 14.81 -8.98
C PRO A 91 12.16 15.94 -8.34
N GLU A 92 11.04 16.34 -8.92
CA GLU A 92 10.17 17.36 -8.35
C GLU A 92 9.46 16.83 -7.09
N ARG A 93 9.34 17.68 -6.08
CA ARG A 93 8.56 17.38 -4.88
C ARG A 93 7.13 17.86 -5.09
N LYS A 94 6.33 17.06 -5.77
CA LYS A 94 4.92 17.35 -6.00
C LYS A 94 4.07 16.64 -4.95
N GLU A 95 3.30 17.40 -4.19
CA GLU A 95 2.31 16.86 -3.27
C GLU A 95 1.04 16.46 -4.00
N ARG A 96 0.42 15.35 -3.55
CA ARG A 96 -0.91 14.92 -3.96
C ARG A 96 -1.80 14.79 -2.75
N GLN A 97 -3.05 15.23 -2.91
CA GLN A 97 -4.08 15.10 -1.90
C GLN A 97 -4.95 13.88 -2.22
N TYR A 98 -5.16 13.06 -1.20
CA TYR A 98 -5.95 11.84 -1.31
C TYR A 98 -7.14 11.85 -0.38
N MET A 99 -8.20 11.17 -0.82
CA MET A 99 -9.24 10.63 0.01
C MET A 99 -8.98 9.13 0.15
N LEU A 100 -8.90 8.64 1.39
CA LEU A 100 -8.67 7.22 1.67
C LEU A 100 -10.00 6.53 1.91
N VAL A 101 -10.40 5.68 0.98
CA VAL A 101 -11.69 4.99 1.00
C VAL A 101 -11.50 3.54 1.45
N PRO A 102 -12.11 3.13 2.59
CA PRO A 102 -12.07 1.75 3.02
C PRO A 102 -12.76 0.83 2.02
N THR A 103 -12.10 -0.28 1.71
CA THR A 103 -12.65 -1.33 0.84
C THR A 103 -12.12 -2.69 1.25
N THR A 104 -12.55 -3.74 0.57
CA THR A 104 -12.15 -5.12 0.83
C THR A 104 -11.47 -5.71 -0.40
N CYS A 105 -10.37 -6.41 -0.17
CA CYS A 105 -9.68 -7.17 -1.21
C CYS A 105 -10.54 -8.36 -1.65
N PHE A 106 -10.71 -8.55 -2.95
CA PHE A 106 -11.52 -9.64 -3.52
C PHE A 106 -10.69 -10.81 -4.07
N ASN A 107 -9.34 -10.75 -3.93
CA ASN A 107 -8.46 -11.72 -4.59
C ASN A 107 -8.45 -13.12 -3.95
N CYS A 108 -8.93 -13.27 -2.71
CA CYS A 108 -9.06 -14.57 -2.03
C CYS A 108 -9.99 -14.47 -0.81
N GLU A 109 -10.26 -15.61 -0.16
CA GLU A 109 -11.17 -15.74 1.00
C GLU A 109 -10.72 -14.97 2.24
N SER A 110 -9.45 -14.54 2.32
CA SER A 110 -8.97 -13.75 3.46
C SER A 110 -9.65 -12.40 3.59
N ALA A 111 -10.27 -11.89 2.52
CA ALA A 111 -11.04 -10.67 2.52
C ALA A 111 -10.36 -9.51 3.27
N CYS A 112 -9.04 -9.31 3.05
CA CYS A 112 -8.26 -8.28 3.74
C CYS A 112 -8.85 -6.89 3.49
N GLY A 113 -8.93 -6.08 4.55
CA GLY A 113 -9.31 -4.67 4.42
C GLY A 113 -8.22 -3.88 3.71
N LEU A 114 -8.61 -3.05 2.77
CA LEU A 114 -7.74 -2.13 2.05
C LEU A 114 -8.22 -0.70 2.22
N LEU A 115 -7.30 0.25 2.02
CA LEU A 115 -7.57 1.66 1.79
C LEU A 115 -7.26 1.98 0.33
N ALA A 116 -8.25 2.42 -0.41
CA ALA A 116 -8.09 2.96 -1.75
C ALA A 116 -7.67 4.44 -1.64
N TYR A 117 -6.51 4.79 -2.17
CA TYR A 117 -6.02 6.16 -2.24
C TYR A 117 -6.59 6.81 -3.50
N VAL A 118 -7.66 7.57 -3.33
CA VAL A 118 -8.33 8.29 -4.42
C VAL A 118 -7.75 9.68 -4.50
N ASP A 119 -7.13 10.01 -5.62
CA ASP A 119 -6.60 11.34 -5.91
C ASP A 119 -7.77 12.35 -5.99
N LYS A 120 -7.71 13.43 -5.22
CA LYS A 120 -8.82 14.41 -5.15
C LYS A 120 -8.95 15.26 -6.41
N ASP A 121 -7.88 15.43 -7.18
CA ASP A 121 -7.90 16.24 -8.39
C ASP A 121 -8.47 15.47 -9.59
N THR A 122 -8.09 14.16 -9.69
CA THR A 122 -8.46 13.33 -10.85
C THR A 122 -9.59 12.34 -10.56
N LEU A 123 -9.89 12.09 -9.28
CA LEU A 123 -10.80 11.05 -8.79
C LEU A 123 -10.41 9.62 -9.18
N GLU A 124 -9.14 9.43 -9.55
CA GLU A 124 -8.58 8.13 -9.87
C GLU A 124 -8.02 7.43 -8.63
N VAL A 125 -8.18 6.11 -8.57
CA VAL A 125 -7.50 5.29 -7.56
C VAL A 125 -6.04 5.16 -7.94
N ARG A 126 -5.12 5.64 -7.10
CA ARG A 126 -3.68 5.65 -7.39
C ARG A 126 -2.92 4.48 -6.77
N LYS A 127 -3.38 3.97 -5.64
CA LYS A 127 -2.81 2.80 -4.95
C LYS A 127 -3.79 2.21 -3.95
N PHE A 128 -3.47 0.99 -3.50
CA PHE A 128 -4.12 0.34 -2.36
C PHE A 128 -3.09 0.00 -1.30
N GLU A 129 -3.45 0.20 -0.05
CA GLU A 129 -2.69 -0.25 1.11
C GLU A 129 -3.60 -0.96 2.12
N GLY A 130 -3.00 -1.64 3.11
CA GLY A 130 -3.79 -2.32 4.13
C GLY A 130 -4.55 -1.34 5.01
N ASN A 131 -5.81 -1.66 5.32
CA ASN A 131 -6.63 -0.88 6.24
C ASN A 131 -6.34 -1.28 7.70
N PRO A 132 -5.77 -0.40 8.55
CA PRO A 132 -5.46 -0.70 9.94
C PRO A 132 -6.70 -0.94 10.80
N GLU A 133 -7.83 -0.33 10.45
CA GLU A 133 -9.09 -0.45 11.16
C GLU A 133 -9.85 -1.76 10.83
N HIS A 134 -9.39 -2.52 9.84
CA HIS A 134 -10.04 -3.78 9.51
C HIS A 134 -9.79 -4.85 10.59
N PRO A 135 -10.83 -5.43 11.20
CA PRO A 135 -10.68 -6.27 12.40
C PRO A 135 -9.87 -7.55 12.16
N GLY A 136 -9.95 -8.12 10.96
CA GLY A 136 -9.22 -9.34 10.61
C GLY A 136 -7.78 -9.10 10.20
N SER A 137 -7.53 -8.25 9.22
CA SER A 137 -6.21 -8.05 8.62
C SER A 137 -5.35 -6.99 9.32
N ARG A 138 -5.96 -6.03 10.03
CA ARG A 138 -5.29 -4.99 10.83
C ARG A 138 -4.13 -4.31 10.07
N GLY A 139 -4.42 -3.84 8.86
CA GLY A 139 -3.44 -3.18 7.99
C GLY A 139 -2.49 -4.12 7.24
N ARG A 140 -2.61 -5.44 7.43
CA ARG A 140 -1.78 -6.42 6.73
C ARG A 140 -2.50 -6.95 5.50
N ASN A 141 -1.77 -7.05 4.40
CA ASN A 141 -2.23 -7.66 3.16
C ASN A 141 -1.02 -8.25 2.40
N CYS A 142 -1.28 -9.18 1.51
CA CYS A 142 -0.25 -9.69 0.60
C CYS A 142 -0.14 -8.81 -0.65
N ALA A 143 0.80 -9.10 -1.53
CA ALA A 143 1.04 -8.35 -2.77
C ALA A 143 -0.18 -8.27 -3.71
N LYS A 144 -1.13 -9.22 -3.63
CA LYS A 144 -2.36 -9.20 -4.43
C LYS A 144 -3.26 -8.00 -4.12
N GLY A 145 -3.28 -7.53 -2.85
CA GLY A 145 -4.06 -6.37 -2.46
C GLY A 145 -3.69 -5.12 -3.26
N PRO A 146 -2.44 -4.63 -3.20
CA PRO A 146 -1.97 -3.50 -4.01
C PRO A 146 -2.11 -3.73 -5.53
N ALA A 147 -1.89 -4.96 -6.01
CA ALA A 147 -2.02 -5.32 -7.42
C ALA A 147 -3.47 -5.20 -7.97
N THR A 148 -4.47 -5.04 -7.11
CA THR A 148 -5.87 -4.78 -7.50
C THR A 148 -5.98 -3.55 -8.42
N LEU A 149 -5.06 -2.59 -8.30
CA LEU A 149 -5.02 -1.41 -9.18
C LEU A 149 -4.95 -1.81 -10.66
N ASN A 150 -4.14 -2.81 -11.01
CA ASN A 150 -3.98 -3.27 -12.39
C ASN A 150 -5.30 -3.77 -12.99
N GLN A 151 -6.20 -4.31 -12.16
CA GLN A 151 -7.52 -4.80 -12.62
C GLN A 151 -8.53 -3.67 -12.80
N ILE A 152 -8.37 -2.56 -12.08
CA ILE A 152 -9.22 -1.38 -12.24
C ILE A 152 -8.92 -0.69 -13.57
N GLU A 153 -7.64 -0.60 -13.90
CA GLU A 153 -7.13 0.07 -15.10
C GLU A 153 -7.02 -0.86 -16.33
N ASP A 154 -7.40 -2.13 -16.18
CA ASP A 154 -7.31 -3.12 -17.25
C ASP A 154 -8.28 -2.77 -18.38
N PRO A 155 -7.79 -2.53 -19.61
CA PRO A 155 -8.63 -2.22 -20.78
C PRO A 155 -9.57 -3.37 -21.17
N ASP A 156 -9.22 -4.61 -20.81
CA ASP A 156 -10.04 -5.80 -21.08
C ASP A 156 -11.06 -6.10 -19.98
N ARG A 157 -11.14 -5.24 -18.96
CA ARG A 157 -12.10 -5.41 -17.86
C ARG A 157 -13.52 -5.41 -18.37
N VAL A 158 -14.29 -6.44 -18.00
CA VAL A 158 -15.71 -6.53 -18.29
C VAL A 158 -16.49 -5.49 -17.49
N LEU A 159 -17.08 -4.51 -18.18
CA LEU A 159 -17.81 -3.39 -17.58
C LEU A 159 -19.35 -3.57 -17.64
N TYR A 160 -19.83 -4.53 -18.42
CA TYR A 160 -21.25 -4.75 -18.67
C TYR A 160 -21.57 -6.24 -18.61
N PRO A 161 -22.83 -6.62 -18.29
CA PRO A 161 -23.26 -8.01 -18.37
C PRO A 161 -23.10 -8.56 -19.78
N LEU A 162 -22.56 -9.78 -19.86
CA LEU A 162 -22.36 -10.51 -21.11
C LEU A 162 -23.10 -11.85 -21.06
N LYS A 163 -23.86 -12.12 -22.10
CA LYS A 163 -24.53 -13.40 -22.31
C LYS A 163 -23.83 -14.18 -23.41
N ARG A 164 -23.63 -15.46 -23.21
CA ARG A 164 -23.03 -16.33 -24.22
C ARG A 164 -23.92 -16.41 -25.46
N ALA A 165 -23.38 -16.14 -26.65
CA ALA A 165 -24.08 -16.18 -27.92
C ALA A 165 -23.73 -17.41 -28.77
N GLY A 166 -22.70 -18.18 -28.39
CA GLY A 166 -22.24 -19.38 -29.08
C GLY A 166 -22.13 -20.58 -28.16
N GLU A 167 -21.56 -21.65 -28.69
CA GLU A 167 -21.30 -22.87 -27.95
C GLU A 167 -20.24 -22.64 -26.87
N ARG A 168 -20.21 -23.50 -25.86
CA ARG A 168 -19.24 -23.43 -24.77
C ARG A 168 -17.82 -23.58 -25.31
N GLY A 169 -16.96 -22.57 -25.05
CA GLY A 169 -15.59 -22.55 -25.52
C GLY A 169 -15.35 -21.68 -26.75
N GLU A 170 -16.41 -21.28 -27.50
CA GLU A 170 -16.25 -20.40 -28.67
C GLU A 170 -15.87 -18.94 -28.33
N GLY A 171 -16.02 -18.51 -27.09
CA GLY A 171 -15.70 -17.14 -26.68
C GLY A 171 -16.60 -16.04 -27.25
N LYS A 172 -17.78 -16.42 -27.77
CA LYS A 172 -18.74 -15.46 -28.34
C LYS A 172 -19.69 -14.93 -27.28
N TRP A 173 -19.71 -13.63 -27.12
CA TRP A 173 -20.49 -12.94 -26.11
C TRP A 173 -21.26 -11.77 -26.70
N VAL A 174 -22.47 -11.53 -26.20
CA VAL A 174 -23.27 -10.34 -26.50
C VAL A 174 -23.55 -9.57 -25.22
N ARG A 175 -23.54 -8.25 -25.33
CA ARG A 175 -23.93 -7.37 -24.22
C ARG A 175 -25.43 -7.44 -24.00
N VAL A 176 -25.84 -7.56 -22.73
CA VAL A 176 -27.25 -7.52 -22.31
C VAL A 176 -27.45 -6.47 -21.22
N SER A 177 -28.70 -6.16 -20.87
CA SER A 177 -29.00 -5.29 -19.76
C SER A 177 -28.85 -6.00 -18.41
N TRP A 178 -28.68 -5.24 -17.34
CA TRP A 178 -28.69 -5.78 -15.97
C TRP A 178 -30.05 -6.43 -15.64
N GLU A 179 -31.15 -5.84 -16.10
CA GLU A 179 -32.48 -6.37 -15.90
C GLU A 179 -32.63 -7.76 -16.54
N GLU A 180 -32.28 -7.89 -17.82
CA GLU A 180 -32.33 -9.17 -18.52
C GLU A 180 -31.50 -10.27 -17.82
N VAL A 181 -30.26 -9.97 -17.42
CA VAL A 181 -29.40 -10.99 -16.83
C VAL A 181 -29.87 -11.40 -15.43
N LEU A 182 -30.37 -10.45 -14.63
CA LEU A 182 -30.89 -10.74 -13.29
C LEU A 182 -32.17 -11.58 -13.35
N ASP A 183 -33.06 -11.30 -14.29
CA ASP A 183 -34.27 -12.10 -14.52
C ASP A 183 -33.93 -13.51 -14.97
N ASP A 184 -33.03 -13.67 -15.95
CA ASP A 184 -32.60 -14.99 -16.45
C ASP A 184 -31.98 -15.84 -15.34
N ILE A 185 -31.07 -15.25 -14.54
CA ILE A 185 -30.42 -15.94 -13.42
C ILE A 185 -31.45 -16.31 -12.34
N SER A 186 -32.31 -15.37 -11.95
CA SER A 186 -33.35 -15.60 -10.94
C SER A 186 -34.32 -16.71 -11.33
N LEU A 187 -34.73 -16.76 -12.61
CA LEU A 187 -35.58 -17.80 -13.12
C LEU A 187 -34.91 -19.18 -13.02
N ARG A 188 -33.63 -19.29 -13.43
CA ARG A 188 -32.86 -20.54 -13.38
C ARG A 188 -32.58 -21.07 -11.97
N ILE A 189 -32.49 -20.17 -10.97
CA ILE A 189 -32.31 -20.58 -9.58
C ILE A 189 -33.61 -21.11 -8.98
N ARG A 190 -34.77 -20.66 -9.47
CA ARG A 190 -36.09 -21.07 -8.97
C ARG A 190 -36.59 -22.40 -9.59
N THR A 191 -36.03 -22.83 -10.71
CA THR A 191 -36.32 -24.11 -11.38
C THR A 191 -35.39 -25.22 -10.96
#